data_e75a35f34062358c99213f1326ab01c9
#
_entry.id   e75a35f34062358c99213f1326ab01c9
#
_cell.length_a   1.000
_cell.length_b   1.000
_cell.length_c   1.000
_cell.angle_alpha   90.00
_cell.angle_beta   90.00
_cell.angle_gamma   90.00
#
_symmetry.space_group_name_H-M   'P 1'
#
loop_
_entity.id
_entity.type
_entity.pdbx_description
1 polymer ?
#
loop_
_entity_poly.entity_id
_entity_poly.type
_entity_poly.pdbx_seq_one_letter_code
_entity_poly.pdbx_strand_id
1 'polypeptide(L)'
;MDYKTFIDTLSQRVNAGKDEIAEMVSSLNEVLIENALAGDSVTFPGFGSFEPKKRSERISVHPSSGKRMLLPPKITLTFRPSTLLKQKVRNHE
;
A
#
# COMPACT_ATOMS: atom_id res chain seq x y z
N MET A 1 -12.72 3.02 10.97
CA MET A 1 -11.73 2.50 11.97
C MET A 1 -10.42 3.24 11.80
N ASP A 2 -9.94 3.86 12.85
CA ASP A 2 -8.63 4.51 12.81
C ASP A 2 -7.50 3.51 13.15
N TYR A 3 -6.27 3.97 13.03
CA TYR A 3 -5.09 3.14 13.28
C TYR A 3 -5.08 2.56 14.70
N LYS A 4 -5.38 3.39 15.69
CA LYS A 4 -5.37 2.95 17.09
C LYS A 4 -6.39 1.84 17.35
N THR A 5 -7.59 2.00 16.83
CA THR A 5 -8.64 0.99 16.96
C THR A 5 -8.28 -0.29 16.22
N PHE A 6 -7.65 -0.16 15.04
CA PHE A 6 -7.17 -1.29 14.26
C PHE A 6 -6.15 -2.11 15.06
N ILE A 7 -5.16 -1.44 15.64
CA ILE A 7 -4.13 -2.11 16.45
C ILE A 7 -4.75 -2.80 17.67
N ASP A 8 -5.69 -2.15 18.35
CA ASP A 8 -6.37 -2.73 19.49
C ASP A 8 -7.15 -4.01 19.12
N THR A 9 -7.89 -3.94 18.01
CA THR A 9 -8.68 -5.07 17.54
C THR A 9 -7.79 -6.24 17.15
N LEU A 10 -6.72 -5.97 16.42
CA LEU A 10 -5.78 -7.00 15.97
C LEU A 10 -5.05 -7.63 17.14
N SER A 11 -4.64 -6.83 18.12
CA SER A 11 -3.99 -7.27 19.34
C SER A 11 -4.86 -8.29 20.09
N GLN A 12 -6.14 -8.01 20.21
CA GLN A 12 -7.09 -8.92 20.87
C GLN A 12 -7.26 -10.23 20.11
N ARG A 13 -7.35 -10.16 18.79
CA ARG A 13 -7.58 -11.35 17.95
C ARG A 13 -6.41 -12.32 17.94
N VAL A 14 -5.19 -11.79 17.93
CA VAL A 14 -3.99 -12.63 17.89
C VAL A 14 -3.39 -12.86 19.27
N ASN A 15 -4.00 -12.29 20.31
CA ASN A 15 -3.55 -12.42 21.70
C ASN A 15 -2.09 -12.00 21.86
N ALA A 16 -1.75 -10.85 21.31
CA ALA A 16 -0.42 -10.25 21.40
C ALA A 16 -0.51 -8.82 21.94
N GLY A 17 0.58 -8.29 22.45
CA GLY A 17 0.61 -6.92 22.96
C GLY A 17 0.46 -5.89 21.85
N LYS A 18 -0.13 -4.74 22.18
CA LYS A 18 -0.32 -3.65 21.22
C LYS A 18 1.01 -3.16 20.64
N ASP A 19 2.03 -3.09 21.47
CA ASP A 19 3.37 -2.66 21.05
C ASP A 19 3.97 -3.63 20.03
N GLU A 20 3.77 -4.93 20.24
CA GLU A 20 4.23 -5.96 19.31
C GLU A 20 3.53 -5.82 17.95
N ILE A 21 2.21 -5.62 17.96
CA ILE A 21 1.42 -5.47 16.75
C ILE A 21 1.85 -4.19 16.00
N ALA A 22 2.03 -3.08 16.72
CA ALA A 22 2.48 -1.83 16.12
C ALA A 22 3.85 -1.99 15.45
N GLU A 23 4.76 -2.73 16.10
CA GLU A 23 6.07 -3.02 15.54
C GLU A 23 5.98 -3.88 14.29
N MET A 24 5.12 -4.88 14.28
CA MET A 24 4.88 -5.73 13.11
C MET A 24 4.34 -4.92 11.94
N VAL A 25 3.39 -4.02 12.18
CA VAL A 25 2.83 -3.16 11.13
C VAL A 25 3.89 -2.20 10.59
N SER A 26 4.73 -1.65 11.47
CA SER A 26 5.83 -0.78 11.05
C SER A 26 6.83 -1.54 10.18
N SER A 27 7.19 -2.76 10.58
CA SER A 27 8.09 -3.61 9.79
C SER A 27 7.49 -4.00 8.45
N LEU A 28 6.19 -4.28 8.42
CA LEU A 28 5.47 -4.56 7.18
C LEU A 28 5.56 -3.38 6.22
N ASN A 29 5.34 -2.16 6.72
CA ASN A 29 5.47 -0.94 5.91
C ASN A 29 6.88 -0.82 5.31
N GLU A 30 7.91 -1.04 6.11
CA GLU A 30 9.30 -0.97 5.65
C GLU A 30 9.59 -1.97 4.53
N VAL A 31 9.14 -3.22 4.70
CA VAL A 31 9.33 -4.25 3.68
C VAL A 31 8.60 -3.90 2.40
N LEU A 32 7.37 -3.40 2.49
CA LEU A 32 6.60 -2.99 1.32
C LEU A 32 7.29 -1.84 0.57
N ILE A 33 7.82 -0.87 1.30
CA ILE A 33 8.54 0.26 0.71
C ILE A 33 9.82 -0.21 0.02
N GLU A 34 10.61 -1.04 0.68
CA GLU A 34 11.84 -1.58 0.11
C GLU A 34 11.60 -2.35 -1.18
N ASN A 35 10.58 -3.21 -1.20
CA ASN A 35 10.24 -3.97 -2.40
C ASN A 35 9.70 -3.08 -3.51
N ALA A 36 8.90 -2.07 -3.17
CA ALA A 36 8.39 -1.11 -4.15
C ALA A 36 9.54 -0.34 -4.82
N LEU A 37 10.51 0.10 -4.03
CA LEU A 37 11.68 0.81 -4.56
C LEU A 37 12.55 -0.08 -5.44
N ALA A 38 12.57 -1.38 -5.19
CA ALA A 38 13.27 -2.35 -6.02
C ALA A 38 12.46 -2.77 -7.26
N GLY A 39 11.21 -2.31 -7.39
CA GLY A 39 10.34 -2.67 -8.50
C GLY A 39 9.66 -4.02 -8.34
N ASP A 40 9.66 -4.58 -7.15
CA ASP A 40 9.08 -5.89 -6.87
C ASP A 40 7.68 -5.79 -6.27
N SER A 41 6.81 -6.72 -6.65
CA SER A 41 5.48 -6.85 -6.07
C SER A 41 5.52 -7.76 -4.85
N VAL A 42 4.61 -7.51 -3.90
CA VAL A 42 4.42 -8.39 -2.74
C VAL A 42 3.01 -8.93 -2.80
N THR A 43 2.85 -10.24 -2.87
CA THR A 43 1.56 -10.90 -3.01
C THR A 43 1.21 -11.68 -1.75
N PHE A 44 0.00 -11.44 -1.24
CA PHE A 44 -0.56 -12.19 -0.11
C PHE A 44 -1.71 -13.05 -0.64
N PRO A 45 -1.55 -14.37 -0.67
CA PRO A 45 -2.62 -15.26 -1.17
C PRO A 45 -3.93 -15.04 -0.41
N GLY A 46 -5.02 -14.88 -1.14
CA GLY A 46 -6.34 -14.66 -0.55
C GLY A 46 -6.60 -13.24 -0.05
N PHE A 47 -5.61 -12.36 -0.11
CA PHE A 47 -5.73 -10.98 0.31
C PHE A 47 -5.60 -10.01 -0.86
N GLY A 48 -4.47 -10.04 -1.52
CA GLY A 48 -4.19 -9.17 -2.65
C GLY A 48 -2.70 -8.99 -2.86
N SER A 49 -2.34 -8.04 -3.71
CA SER A 49 -0.94 -7.74 -3.97
C SER A 49 -0.68 -6.24 -3.94
N PHE A 50 0.51 -5.90 -3.49
CA PHE A 50 1.02 -4.54 -3.53
C PHE A 50 1.98 -4.44 -4.70
N GLU A 51 1.63 -3.63 -5.69
CA GLU A 51 2.38 -3.52 -6.94
C GLU A 51 2.93 -2.12 -7.11
N PRO A 52 4.25 -1.97 -7.33
CA PRO A 52 4.82 -0.68 -7.64
C PRO A 52 4.50 -0.30 -9.08
N LYS A 53 4.13 0.96 -9.28
CA LYS A 53 3.98 1.54 -10.61
C LYS A 53 5.00 2.65 -10.77
N LYS A 54 5.85 2.50 -11.76
CA LYS A 54 6.87 3.50 -12.06
C LYS A 54 6.37 4.39 -13.19
N ARG A 55 6.26 5.68 -12.91
CA ARG A 55 6.00 6.68 -13.94
C ARG A 55 7.33 7.27 -14.38
N SER A 56 7.57 7.20 -15.69
CA SER A 56 8.76 7.81 -16.23
C SER A 56 8.71 9.33 -16.14
N GLU A 57 9.88 9.94 -16.25
CA GLU A 57 10.06 11.37 -16.39
C GLU A 57 9.20 11.90 -17.53
N ARG A 58 8.52 13.01 -17.31
CA ARG A 58 7.64 13.61 -18.32
C ARG A 58 7.69 15.13 -18.26
N ILE A 59 7.37 15.77 -19.39
CA ILE A 59 7.27 17.21 -19.47
C ILE A 59 5.81 17.61 -19.30
N SER A 60 5.57 18.56 -18.38
CA SER A 60 4.26 19.14 -18.17
C SER A 60 4.30 20.63 -18.54
N VAL A 61 3.23 21.13 -19.16
CA VAL A 61 3.11 22.55 -19.52
C VAL A 61 2.18 23.23 -18.53
N HIS A 62 2.65 24.31 -17.92
CA HIS A 62 1.83 25.09 -17.00
C HIS A 62 0.72 25.82 -17.77
N PRO A 63 -0.55 25.62 -17.44
CA PRO A 63 -1.65 26.15 -18.28
C PRO A 63 -1.72 27.67 -18.37
N SER A 64 -1.30 28.38 -17.33
CA SER A 64 -1.41 29.86 -17.32
C SER A 64 -0.17 30.57 -17.85
N SER A 65 1.01 29.98 -17.72
CA SER A 65 2.27 30.62 -18.14
C SER A 65 2.91 29.99 -19.37
N GLY A 66 2.46 28.82 -19.79
CA GLY A 66 3.05 28.07 -20.89
C GLY A 66 4.43 27.52 -20.60
N LYS A 67 4.91 27.62 -19.37
CA LYS A 67 6.22 27.08 -18.98
C LYS A 67 6.21 25.58 -18.98
N ARG A 68 7.24 24.99 -19.56
CA ARG A 68 7.45 23.54 -19.52
C ARG A 68 8.13 23.18 -18.21
N MET A 69 7.59 22.18 -17.53
CA MET A 69 8.17 21.67 -16.29
C MET A 69 8.52 20.21 -16.48
N LEU A 70 9.74 19.86 -16.10
CA LEU A 70 10.18 18.47 -16.09
C LEU A 70 9.71 17.83 -14.81
N LEU A 71 8.82 16.83 -14.92
CA LEU A 71 8.36 16.06 -13.78
C LEU A 71 9.28 14.87 -13.56
N PRO A 72 9.84 14.71 -12.35
CA PRO A 72 10.74 13.60 -12.08
C PRO A 72 9.98 12.27 -12.11
N PRO A 73 10.68 11.15 -12.33
CA PRO A 73 10.05 9.83 -12.26
C PRO A 73 9.53 9.57 -10.86
N LYS A 74 8.36 8.94 -10.76
CA LYS A 74 7.74 8.61 -9.49
C LYS A 74 7.44 7.13 -9.42
N ILE A 75 7.59 6.56 -8.20
CA ILE A 75 7.15 5.22 -7.90
C ILE A 75 5.92 5.35 -7.00
N THR A 76 4.80 4.77 -7.43
CA THR A 76 3.58 4.71 -6.64
C THR A 76 3.29 3.26 -6.29
N LEU A 77 2.70 3.04 -5.13
CA LEU A 77 2.32 1.71 -4.69
C LEU A 77 0.81 1.55 -4.84
N THR A 78 0.40 0.52 -5.57
CA THR A 78 -1.02 0.23 -5.82
C THR A 78 -1.37 -1.10 -5.16
N PHE A 79 -2.48 -1.13 -4.44
CA PHE A 79 -3.03 -2.36 -3.89
C PHE A 79 -4.07 -2.93 -4.82
N ARG A 80 -3.92 -4.21 -5.19
CA ARG A 80 -4.90 -4.95 -5.99
C ARG A 80 -5.49 -6.06 -5.14
N PRO A 81 -6.75 -5.95 -4.73
CA PRO A 81 -7.38 -7.00 -3.93
C PRO A 81 -7.54 -8.28 -4.75
N SER A 82 -7.39 -9.42 -4.07
CA SER A 82 -7.57 -10.71 -4.72
C SER A 82 -9.05 -10.95 -5.01
N THR A 83 -9.32 -11.81 -5.99
CA THR A 83 -10.68 -12.22 -6.31
C THR A 83 -11.36 -12.86 -5.10
N LEU A 84 -10.61 -13.67 -4.35
CA LEU A 84 -11.12 -14.32 -3.16
C LEU A 84 -11.53 -13.32 -2.07
N LEU A 85 -10.74 -12.27 -1.86
CA LEU A 85 -11.09 -11.22 -0.92
C LEU A 85 -12.36 -10.48 -1.34
N LYS A 86 -12.47 -10.15 -2.61
CA LYS A 86 -13.67 -9.50 -3.17
C LYS A 86 -14.91 -10.36 -2.97
N GLN A 87 -14.81 -11.66 -3.21
CA GLN A 87 -15.91 -12.59 -3.02
C GLN A 87 -16.34 -12.69 -1.57
N LYS A 88 -15.40 -12.75 -0.65
CA LYS A 88 -15.69 -12.81 0.79
C LYS A 88 -16.43 -11.56 1.26
N VAL A 89 -16.03 -10.39 0.81
CA VAL A 89 -16.70 -9.14 1.16
C VAL A 89 -18.13 -9.14 0.60
N ARG A 90 -18.30 -9.57 -0.64
CA ARG A 90 -19.62 -9.64 -1.30
C ARG A 90 -20.57 -10.60 -0.59
N ASN A 91 -20.04 -11.72 -0.13
CA ASN A 91 -20.87 -12.78 0.48
C ASN A 91 -21.23 -12.51 1.93
N HIS A 92 -20.69 -11.46 2.53
CA HIS A 92 -20.99 -11.05 3.91
C HIS A 92 -22.11 -10.01 4.01
N GLU A 93 -22.79 -9.71 2.94
CA GLU A 93 -23.91 -8.78 2.96
C GLU A 93 -25.15 -9.35 3.66
#